data_6362c3523e2a16f6887b56df710e9fdf
#
_entry.id   6362c3523e2a16f6887b56df710e9fdf
#
_cell.length_a   1.000
_cell.length_b   1.000
_cell.length_c   1.000
_cell.angle_alpha   90.00
_cell.angle_beta   90.00
_cell.angle_gamma   90.00
#
_symmetry.space_group_name_H-M   'P 1'
#
loop_
_entity.id
_entity.type
_entity.pdbx_description
1 polymer ?
#
loop_
_entity_poly.entity_id
_entity_poly.type
_entity_poly.pdbx_seq_one_letter_code
_entity_poly.pdbx_strand_id
1 'polypeptide(L)'
;DEQARLAGMLHDIGKYSVAFQSRLQGSSCTVDHSTAGAQEAFRLRQPEAAFAIAGHHSGLPDGGSSTDRSERPTLFGRLKKAVEPCETWSREVQPSLSSAKRPAQIAPDNLSEAFYTRMLYSCLVDADFLDTEAFMREEPAPRGGYAPLSDLFQKLRQHIAPWLNPSNALNRKRCEILQRCLDAGRERPAGLYTLTVPTGGGKTVSSLAFALAHAVAHNLSRVIYVIPYTSIIDQTADTFRSILGDENVLEHHSGADYSASDDAVDAALYRKSLATENWDAPVIVTTAVQFFESLYSNRPSRCRKLHNIANSVVIFDEAQTLPVHSLLPCVEAIGQLVQSYRVTAVLCTATQPALQPLFAQLAPRLSMQELCPDTSS
;
A
#
# COMPACT_ATOMS: atom_id res chain seq x y z
N ASP A 1 14.80 -2.40 -6.35
CA ASP A 1 14.32 -2.53 -7.74
C ASP A 1 15.07 -1.55 -8.64
N GLU A 2 15.67 -2.05 -9.71
CA GLU A 2 16.48 -1.24 -10.63
C GLU A 2 15.66 -0.24 -11.44
N GLN A 3 14.40 -0.58 -11.79
CA GLN A 3 13.52 0.37 -12.46
C GLN A 3 13.10 1.52 -11.53
N ALA A 4 12.90 1.26 -10.23
CA ALA A 4 12.61 2.32 -9.26
C ALA A 4 13.82 3.26 -9.11
N ARG A 5 15.03 2.70 -9.04
CA ARG A 5 16.27 3.49 -9.02
C ARG A 5 16.42 4.33 -10.29
N LEU A 6 16.16 3.74 -11.46
CA LEU A 6 16.19 4.46 -12.74
C LEU A 6 15.18 5.61 -12.76
N ALA A 7 13.95 5.36 -12.31
CA ALA A 7 12.93 6.39 -12.22
C ALA A 7 13.36 7.54 -11.29
N GLY A 8 13.92 7.23 -10.12
CA GLY A 8 14.48 8.23 -9.21
C GLY A 8 15.62 9.03 -9.80
N MET A 9 16.51 8.41 -10.58
CA MET A 9 17.63 9.11 -11.23
C MET A 9 17.18 10.04 -12.36
N LEU A 10 16.09 9.73 -13.06
CA LEU A 10 15.67 10.44 -14.26
C LEU A 10 14.52 11.42 -14.03
N HIS A 11 13.76 11.35 -12.93
CA HIS A 11 12.51 12.11 -12.79
C HIS A 11 12.70 13.62 -12.92
N ASP A 12 13.83 14.12 -12.47
CA ASP A 12 14.14 15.53 -12.35
C ASP A 12 15.22 16.05 -13.34
N ILE A 13 15.63 15.25 -14.33
CA ILE A 13 16.68 15.70 -15.27
C ILE A 13 16.30 16.96 -16.05
N GLY A 14 15.03 17.25 -16.24
CA GLY A 14 14.56 18.49 -16.83
C GLY A 14 14.88 19.74 -15.99
N LYS A 15 15.20 19.59 -14.71
CA LYS A 15 15.68 20.69 -13.86
C LYS A 15 17.05 21.24 -14.28
N TYR A 16 17.82 20.50 -15.06
CA TYR A 16 19.08 20.96 -15.65
C TYR A 16 18.91 21.98 -16.78
N SER A 17 17.69 22.20 -17.26
CA SER A 17 17.44 23.21 -18.32
C SER A 17 17.69 24.63 -17.80
N VAL A 18 18.17 25.50 -18.70
CA VAL A 18 18.40 26.92 -18.39
C VAL A 18 17.11 27.61 -17.94
N ALA A 19 15.98 27.25 -18.56
CA ALA A 19 14.67 27.81 -18.21
C ALA A 19 14.28 27.45 -16.75
N PHE A 20 14.52 26.20 -16.31
CA PHE A 20 14.25 25.82 -14.92
C PHE A 20 15.22 26.48 -13.93
N GLN A 21 16.50 26.57 -14.25
CA GLN A 21 17.50 27.25 -13.42
C GLN A 21 17.15 28.75 -13.26
N SER A 22 16.69 29.40 -14.32
CA SER A 22 16.22 30.80 -14.25
C SER A 22 14.99 30.95 -13.35
N ARG A 23 14.10 29.96 -13.33
CA ARG A 23 12.95 29.91 -12.40
C ARG A 23 13.40 29.86 -10.95
N LEU A 24 14.41 29.07 -10.63
CA LEU A 24 14.97 29.01 -9.26
C LEU A 24 15.56 30.36 -8.82
N GLN A 25 16.00 31.17 -9.78
CA GLN A 25 16.51 32.54 -9.56
C GLN A 25 15.42 33.62 -9.55
N GLY A 26 14.12 33.24 -9.57
CA GLY A 26 12.99 34.14 -9.44
C GLY A 26 12.23 34.49 -10.74
N SER A 27 12.52 33.83 -11.86
CA SER A 27 11.70 33.94 -13.07
C SER A 27 10.30 33.36 -12.86
N SER A 28 9.26 34.02 -13.37
CA SER A 28 7.85 33.58 -13.25
C SER A 28 7.44 32.50 -14.27
N CYS A 29 8.34 32.02 -15.14
CA CYS A 29 7.99 31.03 -16.15
C CYS A 29 7.64 29.66 -15.53
N THR A 30 6.62 29.00 -16.08
CA THR A 30 6.30 27.61 -15.74
C THR A 30 7.10 26.70 -16.68
N VAL A 31 7.87 25.76 -16.10
CA VAL A 31 8.72 24.82 -16.85
C VAL A 31 8.28 23.41 -16.55
N ASP A 32 7.98 22.65 -17.60
CA ASP A 32 7.71 21.19 -17.52
C ASP A 32 9.06 20.46 -17.48
N HIS A 33 9.49 20.04 -16.28
CA HIS A 33 10.75 19.32 -16.10
C HIS A 33 10.57 17.80 -16.11
N SER A 34 9.35 17.28 -15.87
CA SER A 34 9.09 15.84 -15.78
C SER A 34 9.08 15.16 -17.15
N THR A 35 8.70 15.88 -18.20
CA THR A 35 8.61 15.34 -19.56
C THR A 35 9.98 14.92 -20.10
N ALA A 36 11.06 15.63 -19.81
CA ALA A 36 12.41 15.27 -20.24
C ALA A 36 12.83 13.88 -19.68
N GLY A 37 12.61 13.65 -18.39
CA GLY A 37 12.88 12.35 -17.76
C GLY A 37 12.02 11.22 -18.30
N ALA A 38 10.73 11.50 -18.56
CA ALA A 38 9.83 10.51 -19.14
C ALA A 38 10.25 10.12 -20.56
N GLN A 39 10.67 11.08 -21.39
CA GLN A 39 11.19 10.80 -22.75
C GLN A 39 12.46 9.96 -22.69
N GLU A 40 13.39 10.27 -21.78
CA GLU A 40 14.64 9.53 -21.63
C GLU A 40 14.35 8.09 -21.14
N ALA A 41 13.50 7.90 -20.12
CA ALA A 41 13.10 6.56 -19.66
C ALA A 41 12.45 5.75 -20.78
N PHE A 42 11.59 6.37 -21.59
CA PHE A 42 10.97 5.70 -22.74
C PHE A 42 11.98 5.33 -23.83
N ARG A 43 12.94 6.22 -24.13
CA ARG A 43 14.06 5.97 -25.05
C ARG A 43 14.88 4.76 -24.61
N LEU A 44 15.04 4.59 -23.29
CA LEU A 44 15.72 3.46 -22.66
C LEU A 44 14.85 2.19 -22.57
N ARG A 45 13.68 2.19 -23.22
CA ARG A 45 12.71 1.08 -23.24
C ARG A 45 12.20 0.70 -21.84
N GLN A 46 11.95 1.70 -20.99
CA GLN A 46 11.41 1.57 -19.66
C GLN A 46 10.06 2.31 -19.57
N PRO A 47 8.99 1.80 -20.20
CA PRO A 47 7.71 2.50 -20.27
C PRO A 47 7.06 2.72 -18.90
N GLU A 48 7.17 1.77 -17.97
CA GLU A 48 6.62 1.89 -16.63
C GLU A 48 7.30 3.04 -15.84
N ALA A 49 8.62 3.16 -15.96
CA ALA A 49 9.36 4.28 -15.39
C ALA A 49 8.96 5.61 -16.06
N ALA A 50 8.77 5.61 -17.37
CA ALA A 50 8.30 6.81 -18.11
C ALA A 50 6.93 7.28 -17.62
N PHE A 51 5.98 6.36 -17.36
CA PHE A 51 4.69 6.69 -16.74
C PHE A 51 4.86 7.32 -15.36
N ALA A 52 5.65 6.68 -14.50
CA ALA A 52 5.88 7.16 -13.13
C ALA A 52 6.49 8.56 -13.14
N ILE A 53 7.52 8.79 -13.96
CA ILE A 53 8.18 10.08 -14.11
C ILE A 53 7.23 11.14 -14.69
N ALA A 54 6.48 10.82 -15.75
CA ALA A 54 5.54 11.76 -16.33
C ALA A 54 4.49 12.25 -15.32
N GLY A 55 4.13 11.39 -14.36
CA GLY A 55 3.05 11.64 -13.40
C GLY A 55 3.48 12.22 -12.05
N HIS A 56 4.76 12.25 -11.68
CA HIS A 56 5.16 12.42 -10.27
C HIS A 56 4.65 13.71 -9.60
N HIS A 57 4.43 14.79 -10.35
CA HIS A 57 3.78 16.00 -9.82
C HIS A 57 2.29 16.12 -10.17
N SER A 58 1.91 15.74 -11.39
CA SER A 58 0.57 16.02 -11.92
C SER A 58 -0.42 14.85 -11.79
N GLY A 59 0.05 13.69 -11.36
CA GLY A 59 -0.69 12.44 -11.33
C GLY A 59 -0.41 11.56 -12.55
N LEU A 60 -0.59 10.25 -12.39
CA LEU A 60 -0.39 9.29 -13.47
C LEU A 60 -1.27 9.66 -14.67
N PRO A 61 -0.69 9.89 -15.84
CA PRO A 61 -1.46 10.19 -17.05
C PRO A 61 -2.12 8.92 -17.60
N ASP A 62 -3.11 9.10 -18.46
CA ASP A 62 -3.55 8.03 -19.35
C ASP A 62 -2.44 7.68 -20.35
N GLY A 63 -2.40 6.42 -20.80
CA GLY A 63 -1.43 5.99 -21.80
C GLY A 63 -1.59 6.74 -23.12
N GLY A 64 -2.83 6.80 -23.59
CA GLY A 64 -3.14 7.33 -24.91
C GLY A 64 -2.76 6.37 -26.02
N SER A 65 -2.46 6.89 -27.18
CA SER A 65 -2.14 6.15 -28.39
C SER A 65 -0.93 6.74 -29.11
N SER A 66 -0.25 5.94 -29.89
CA SER A 66 0.88 6.39 -30.71
C SER A 66 0.50 7.47 -31.74
N THR A 67 -0.79 7.69 -32.01
CA THR A 67 -1.32 8.74 -32.88
C THR A 67 -1.61 10.05 -32.13
N ASP A 68 -1.55 10.08 -30.79
CA ASP A 68 -1.77 11.30 -30.01
C ASP A 68 -0.76 12.38 -30.39
N ARG A 69 -1.25 13.62 -30.43
CA ARG A 69 -0.41 14.81 -30.63
C ARG A 69 0.13 15.33 -29.30
N SER A 70 1.14 16.18 -29.36
CA SER A 70 1.82 16.76 -28.18
C SER A 70 0.92 17.52 -27.22
N GLU A 71 -0.25 18.00 -27.67
CA GLU A 71 -1.22 18.73 -26.86
C GLU A 71 -2.09 17.81 -25.99
N ARG A 72 -2.12 16.49 -26.27
CA ARG A 72 -2.88 15.54 -25.48
C ARG A 72 -2.20 15.28 -24.14
N PRO A 73 -2.95 15.29 -23.01
CA PRO A 73 -2.38 15.05 -21.68
C PRO A 73 -2.15 13.55 -21.38
N THR A 74 -1.80 12.78 -22.41
CA THR A 74 -1.47 11.35 -22.31
C THR A 74 0.04 11.14 -22.29
N LEU A 75 0.51 9.95 -21.88
CA LEU A 75 1.94 9.64 -21.98
C LEU A 75 2.44 9.81 -23.40
N PHE A 76 1.78 9.18 -24.39
CA PHE A 76 2.21 9.29 -25.80
C PHE A 76 2.17 10.72 -26.34
N GLY A 77 1.25 11.56 -25.88
CA GLY A 77 1.26 12.99 -26.17
C GLY A 77 2.48 13.69 -25.57
N ARG A 78 2.76 13.45 -24.28
CA ARG A 78 3.94 14.01 -23.60
C ARG A 78 5.27 13.59 -24.25
N LEU A 79 5.38 12.34 -24.69
CA LEU A 79 6.59 11.85 -25.37
C LEU A 79 6.90 12.58 -26.69
N LYS A 80 5.94 13.32 -27.25
CA LYS A 80 6.10 14.14 -28.46
C LYS A 80 6.29 15.63 -28.21
N LYS A 81 6.23 16.07 -26.95
CA LYS A 81 6.48 17.47 -26.61
C LYS A 81 7.93 17.84 -26.86
N ALA A 82 8.14 19.06 -27.35
CA ALA A 82 9.45 19.67 -27.29
C ALA A 82 9.80 19.93 -25.81
N VAL A 83 10.98 19.56 -25.39
CA VAL A 83 11.51 19.85 -24.06
C VAL A 83 12.66 20.84 -24.16
N GLU A 84 12.84 21.62 -23.09
CA GLU A 84 13.99 22.52 -22.98
C GLU A 84 15.29 21.70 -22.95
N PRO A 85 16.35 22.18 -23.65
CA PRO A 85 17.65 21.51 -23.63
C PRO A 85 18.17 21.34 -22.20
N CYS A 86 18.52 20.10 -21.83
CA CYS A 86 18.98 19.75 -20.49
C CYS A 86 20.14 18.73 -20.50
N GLU A 87 20.86 18.56 -21.60
CA GLU A 87 21.85 17.49 -21.83
C GLU A 87 22.99 17.45 -20.80
N THR A 88 23.22 18.54 -20.09
CA THR A 88 24.24 18.61 -19.01
C THR A 88 23.98 17.63 -17.87
N TRP A 89 22.75 17.13 -17.69
CA TRP A 89 22.40 16.14 -16.67
C TRP A 89 23.26 14.88 -16.77
N SER A 90 23.62 14.45 -17.99
CA SER A 90 24.37 13.22 -18.25
C SER A 90 25.82 13.24 -17.73
N ARG A 91 26.33 14.41 -17.32
CA ARG A 91 27.64 14.55 -16.68
C ARG A 91 27.61 14.14 -15.22
N GLU A 92 26.48 14.29 -14.55
CA GLU A 92 26.30 14.03 -13.12
C GLU A 92 25.51 12.74 -12.87
N VAL A 93 24.51 12.47 -13.71
CA VAL A 93 23.62 11.32 -13.56
C VAL A 93 23.96 10.28 -14.64
N GLN A 94 24.50 9.15 -14.21
CA GLN A 94 24.85 8.04 -15.11
C GLN A 94 24.01 6.81 -14.74
N PRO A 95 22.81 6.63 -15.37
CA PRO A 95 22.00 5.47 -15.11
C PRO A 95 22.69 4.20 -15.61
N SER A 96 22.90 3.23 -14.73
CA SER A 96 23.35 1.90 -15.13
C SER A 96 22.19 1.16 -15.78
N LEU A 97 22.26 0.96 -17.10
CA LEU A 97 21.15 0.43 -17.91
C LEU A 97 21.17 -1.10 -18.09
N SER A 98 22.25 -1.75 -17.62
CA SER A 98 22.51 -3.15 -18.01
C SER A 98 21.52 -4.17 -17.46
N SER A 99 20.61 -3.79 -16.56
CA SER A 99 19.80 -4.75 -15.81
C SER A 99 18.39 -4.28 -15.40
N ALA A 100 17.92 -3.09 -15.78
CA ALA A 100 16.59 -2.60 -15.40
C ALA A 100 15.47 -3.42 -16.05
N LYS A 101 15.30 -4.68 -15.60
CA LYS A 101 14.25 -5.58 -16.04
C LYS A 101 13.09 -5.54 -15.07
N ARG A 102 11.88 -5.69 -15.62
CA ARG A 102 10.68 -5.94 -14.83
C ARG A 102 10.89 -7.20 -13.97
N PRO A 103 10.50 -7.20 -12.69
CA PRO A 103 10.60 -8.36 -11.83
C PRO A 103 9.87 -9.58 -12.43
N ALA A 104 10.47 -10.76 -12.36
CA ALA A 104 9.95 -11.98 -12.99
C ALA A 104 8.58 -12.42 -12.46
N GLN A 105 8.23 -12.00 -11.24
CA GLN A 105 6.91 -12.28 -10.66
C GLN A 105 5.77 -11.45 -11.25
N ILE A 106 6.07 -10.37 -11.99
CA ILE A 106 5.06 -9.56 -12.67
C ILE A 106 4.72 -10.22 -14.01
N ALA A 107 3.49 -10.69 -14.15
CA ALA A 107 3.05 -11.33 -15.39
C ALA A 107 3.07 -10.35 -16.59
N PRO A 108 3.32 -10.85 -17.81
CA PRO A 108 3.33 -10.01 -19.01
C PRO A 108 1.92 -9.80 -19.56
N ASP A 109 1.05 -9.21 -18.76
CA ASP A 109 -0.31 -8.82 -19.13
C ASP A 109 -0.59 -7.37 -18.72
N ASN A 110 -1.55 -6.75 -19.37
CA ASN A 110 -1.86 -5.34 -19.19
C ASN A 110 -2.23 -4.96 -17.75
N LEU A 111 -2.92 -5.83 -17.02
CA LEU A 111 -3.34 -5.58 -15.66
C LEU A 111 -2.14 -5.59 -14.70
N SER A 112 -1.31 -6.63 -14.79
CA SER A 112 -0.10 -6.78 -13.98
C SER A 112 0.91 -5.66 -14.26
N GLU A 113 1.06 -5.25 -15.52
CA GLU A 113 1.92 -4.13 -15.92
C GLU A 113 1.39 -2.79 -15.40
N ALA A 114 0.09 -2.53 -15.52
CA ALA A 114 -0.54 -1.32 -14.99
C ALA A 114 -0.43 -1.26 -13.46
N PHE A 115 -0.61 -2.39 -12.78
CA PHE A 115 -0.46 -2.47 -11.33
C PHE A 115 0.99 -2.23 -10.89
N TYR A 116 1.95 -2.82 -11.60
CA TYR A 116 3.37 -2.61 -11.37
C TYR A 116 3.77 -1.14 -11.60
N THR A 117 3.27 -0.51 -12.65
CA THR A 117 3.48 0.92 -12.90
C THR A 117 3.02 1.77 -11.73
N ARG A 118 1.87 1.45 -11.11
CA ARG A 118 1.36 2.15 -9.91
C ARG A 118 2.24 1.95 -8.69
N MET A 119 2.77 0.73 -8.50
CA MET A 119 3.70 0.45 -7.39
C MET A 119 5.03 1.19 -7.57
N LEU A 120 5.55 1.21 -8.78
CA LEU A 120 6.75 1.98 -9.13
C LEU A 120 6.54 3.49 -8.93
N TYR A 121 5.39 3.99 -9.39
CA TYR A 121 4.98 5.36 -9.17
C TYR A 121 4.87 5.71 -7.67
N SER A 122 4.28 4.83 -6.88
CA SER A 122 4.21 4.98 -5.42
C SER A 122 5.60 5.15 -4.78
N CYS A 123 6.54 4.30 -5.16
CA CYS A 123 7.92 4.40 -4.68
C CYS A 123 8.56 5.74 -5.06
N LEU A 124 8.38 6.18 -6.31
CA LEU A 124 8.95 7.42 -6.79
C LEU A 124 8.37 8.64 -6.06
N VAL A 125 7.05 8.75 -6.01
CA VAL A 125 6.42 9.93 -5.40
C VAL A 125 6.63 9.98 -3.89
N ASP A 126 6.65 8.85 -3.19
CA ASP A 126 6.94 8.88 -1.76
C ASP A 126 8.38 9.27 -1.48
N ALA A 127 9.34 8.76 -2.26
CA ALA A 127 10.74 9.13 -2.13
C ALA A 127 10.98 10.63 -2.41
N ASP A 128 10.36 11.19 -3.46
CA ASP A 128 10.45 12.61 -3.82
C ASP A 128 9.86 13.51 -2.72
N PHE A 129 8.69 13.11 -2.14
CA PHE A 129 8.11 13.84 -1.01
C PHE A 129 8.99 13.78 0.25
N LEU A 130 9.54 12.60 0.57
CA LEU A 130 10.41 12.43 1.75
C LEU A 130 11.73 13.17 1.61
N ASP A 131 12.33 13.19 0.41
CA ASP A 131 13.54 13.93 0.12
C ASP A 131 13.31 15.45 0.22
N THR A 132 12.21 15.93 -0.36
CA THR A 132 11.78 17.34 -0.23
C THR A 132 11.53 17.71 1.22
N GLU A 133 10.83 16.86 1.99
CA GLU A 133 10.59 17.08 3.43
C GLU A 133 11.92 17.18 4.20
N ALA A 134 12.86 16.28 3.93
CA ALA A 134 14.16 16.29 4.58
C ALA A 134 14.98 17.56 4.23
N PHE A 135 14.92 17.99 2.97
CA PHE A 135 15.61 19.21 2.53
C PHE A 135 15.03 20.50 3.15
N MET A 136 13.71 20.55 3.31
CA MET A 136 13.01 21.77 3.81
C MET A 136 13.06 21.91 5.33
N ARG A 137 13.54 20.91 6.07
CA ARG A 137 13.56 20.90 7.54
C ARG A 137 14.96 21.02 8.09
N GLU A 138 15.07 21.71 9.23
CA GLU A 138 16.31 21.74 10.02
C GLU A 138 16.52 20.43 10.80
N GLU A 139 15.40 19.79 11.24
CA GLU A 139 15.42 18.52 11.96
C GLU A 139 14.64 17.45 11.19
N PRO A 140 15.06 16.17 11.27
CA PRO A 140 14.33 15.06 10.64
C PRO A 140 12.88 14.99 11.11
N ALA A 141 11.96 14.72 10.18
CA ALA A 141 10.56 14.47 10.51
C ALA A 141 10.42 13.24 11.44
N PRO A 142 9.53 13.26 12.44
CA PRO A 142 9.36 12.16 13.38
C PRO A 142 8.62 10.97 12.73
N ARG A 143 9.23 10.33 11.74
CA ARG A 143 8.72 9.13 11.06
C ARG A 143 9.36 7.86 11.62
N GLY A 144 8.66 6.72 11.50
CA GLY A 144 9.18 5.43 11.93
C GLY A 144 9.31 5.29 13.46
N GLY A 145 10.27 4.50 13.94
CA GLY A 145 10.49 4.26 15.38
C GLY A 145 9.43 3.39 16.04
N TYR A 146 8.73 2.56 15.27
CA TYR A 146 7.71 1.63 15.74
C TYR A 146 8.34 0.36 16.31
N ALA A 147 7.59 -0.32 17.19
CA ALA A 147 7.99 -1.62 17.70
C ALA A 147 8.00 -2.66 16.54
N PRO A 148 8.96 -3.60 16.54
CA PRO A 148 8.95 -4.73 15.62
C PRO A 148 7.68 -5.57 15.76
N LEU A 149 7.22 -6.19 14.66
CA LEU A 149 6.04 -7.06 14.71
C LEU A 149 6.20 -8.25 15.66
N SER A 150 7.42 -8.73 15.92
CA SER A 150 7.73 -9.74 16.93
C SER A 150 7.29 -9.30 18.33
N ASP A 151 7.57 -8.05 18.68
CA ASP A 151 7.26 -7.48 20.00
C ASP A 151 5.76 -7.24 20.12
N LEU A 152 5.12 -6.76 19.05
CA LEU A 152 3.66 -6.63 18.97
C LEU A 152 2.96 -7.99 19.10
N PHE A 153 3.51 -9.02 18.49
CA PHE A 153 3.01 -10.38 18.67
C PHE A 153 3.17 -10.88 20.11
N GLN A 154 4.26 -10.56 20.80
CA GLN A 154 4.43 -10.88 22.22
C GLN A 154 3.42 -10.14 23.10
N LYS A 155 3.16 -8.85 22.85
CA LYS A 155 2.11 -8.08 23.56
C LYS A 155 0.74 -8.76 23.37
N LEU A 156 0.39 -9.14 22.14
CA LEU A 156 -0.85 -9.87 21.87
C LEU A 156 -0.90 -11.20 22.64
N ARG A 157 0.17 -12.00 22.62
CA ARG A 157 0.23 -13.27 23.36
C ARG A 157 0.01 -13.09 24.85
N GLN A 158 0.57 -12.05 25.46
CA GLN A 158 0.35 -11.72 26.87
C GLN A 158 -1.12 -11.35 27.13
N HIS A 159 -1.72 -10.56 26.23
CA HIS A 159 -3.12 -10.16 26.35
C HIS A 159 -4.09 -11.35 26.29
N ILE A 160 -3.86 -12.29 25.37
CA ILE A 160 -4.75 -13.45 25.16
C ILE A 160 -4.47 -14.62 26.13
N ALA A 161 -3.35 -14.62 26.86
CA ALA A 161 -2.96 -15.72 27.74
C ALA A 161 -4.07 -16.13 28.76
N PRO A 162 -4.81 -15.19 29.39
CA PRO A 162 -5.92 -15.55 30.27
C PRO A 162 -7.08 -16.26 29.56
N TRP A 163 -7.24 -16.07 28.24
CA TRP A 163 -8.34 -16.66 27.47
C TRP A 163 -8.11 -18.13 27.11
N LEU A 164 -6.86 -18.59 27.22
CA LEU A 164 -6.49 -19.98 26.88
C LEU A 164 -6.98 -21.01 27.91
N ASN A 165 -7.54 -20.57 29.06
CA ASN A 165 -8.16 -21.42 30.08
C ASN A 165 -9.66 -21.08 30.22
N PRO A 166 -10.50 -21.42 29.24
CA PRO A 166 -11.89 -20.99 29.19
C PRO A 166 -12.77 -21.72 30.21
N SER A 167 -13.62 -20.96 30.92
CA SER A 167 -14.51 -21.49 31.98
C SER A 167 -15.88 -21.96 31.45
N ASN A 168 -16.30 -21.53 30.26
CA ASN A 168 -17.61 -21.85 29.71
C ASN A 168 -17.54 -22.32 28.24
N ALA A 169 -18.64 -22.88 27.72
CA ALA A 169 -18.69 -23.46 26.38
C ALA A 169 -18.43 -22.42 25.26
N LEU A 170 -18.96 -21.20 25.38
CA LEU A 170 -18.74 -20.15 24.39
C LEU A 170 -17.26 -19.73 24.33
N ASN A 171 -16.65 -19.54 25.50
CA ASN A 171 -15.23 -19.16 25.55
C ASN A 171 -14.33 -20.31 25.10
N ARG A 172 -14.73 -21.57 25.26
CA ARG A 172 -14.01 -22.72 24.67
C ARG A 172 -13.98 -22.63 23.15
N LYS A 173 -15.14 -22.40 22.50
CA LYS A 173 -15.22 -22.23 21.04
C LYS A 173 -14.37 -21.03 20.56
N ARG A 174 -14.42 -19.89 21.27
CA ARG A 174 -13.56 -18.73 20.96
C ARG A 174 -12.08 -19.05 21.08
N CYS A 175 -11.69 -19.78 22.11
CA CYS A 175 -10.31 -20.21 22.31
C CYS A 175 -9.84 -21.17 21.21
N GLU A 176 -10.68 -22.11 20.78
CA GLU A 176 -10.37 -23.02 19.66
C GLU A 176 -10.14 -22.26 18.35
N ILE A 177 -10.99 -21.27 18.02
CA ILE A 177 -10.82 -20.41 16.85
C ILE A 177 -9.51 -19.63 16.94
N LEU A 178 -9.25 -19.00 18.08
CA LEU A 178 -8.04 -18.23 18.33
C LEU A 178 -6.78 -19.10 18.17
N GLN A 179 -6.78 -20.31 18.74
CA GLN A 179 -5.65 -21.23 18.64
C GLN A 179 -5.41 -21.69 17.21
N ARG A 180 -6.48 -22.06 16.47
CA ARG A 180 -6.38 -22.41 15.04
C ARG A 180 -5.82 -21.25 14.20
N CYS A 181 -6.23 -20.01 14.47
CA CYS A 181 -5.69 -18.82 13.81
C CYS A 181 -4.20 -18.63 14.11
N LEU A 182 -3.76 -18.82 15.36
CA LEU A 182 -2.35 -18.75 15.74
C LEU A 182 -1.50 -19.81 15.04
N ASP A 183 -1.98 -21.05 15.02
CA ASP A 183 -1.27 -22.18 14.41
C ASP A 183 -1.22 -22.02 12.88
N ALA A 184 -2.36 -21.70 12.25
CA ALA A 184 -2.41 -21.40 10.83
C ALA A 184 -1.48 -20.25 10.43
N GLY A 185 -1.37 -19.20 11.26
CA GLY A 185 -0.47 -18.09 11.02
C GLY A 185 1.00 -18.50 10.97
N ARG A 186 1.40 -19.48 11.78
CA ARG A 186 2.78 -20.00 11.81
C ARG A 186 3.09 -21.00 10.69
N GLU A 187 2.11 -21.84 10.35
CA GLU A 187 2.33 -23.06 9.56
C GLU A 187 1.97 -22.88 8.08
N ARG A 188 0.96 -22.04 7.79
CA ARG A 188 0.46 -21.90 6.41
C ARG A 188 1.31 -20.96 5.58
N PRO A 189 1.50 -21.23 4.27
CA PRO A 189 2.25 -20.35 3.37
C PRO A 189 1.54 -19.01 3.16
N ALA A 190 2.21 -18.04 2.55
CA ALA A 190 1.58 -16.83 2.06
C ALA A 190 0.51 -17.15 1.01
N GLY A 191 -0.65 -16.47 1.05
CA GLY A 191 -1.75 -16.82 0.16
C GLY A 191 -3.05 -16.06 0.44
N LEU A 192 -4.13 -16.62 -0.07
CA LEU A 192 -5.49 -16.11 0.09
C LEU A 192 -6.29 -17.02 1.01
N TYR A 193 -6.82 -16.44 2.09
CA TYR A 193 -7.54 -17.17 3.12
C TYR A 193 -8.93 -16.61 3.37
N THR A 194 -9.82 -17.45 3.90
CA THR A 194 -11.09 -17.04 4.50
C THR A 194 -11.07 -17.34 5.99
N LEU A 195 -11.77 -16.53 6.76
CA LEU A 195 -12.07 -16.78 8.17
C LEU A 195 -13.56 -16.61 8.39
N THR A 196 -14.29 -17.75 8.42
CA THR A 196 -15.72 -17.75 8.60
C THR A 196 -16.05 -18.01 10.07
N VAL A 197 -16.41 -16.95 10.78
CA VAL A 197 -16.71 -16.99 12.23
C VAL A 197 -18.00 -16.22 12.51
N PRO A 198 -18.97 -16.83 13.20
CA PRO A 198 -20.21 -16.15 13.57
C PRO A 198 -19.97 -14.88 14.38
N THR A 199 -20.92 -13.95 14.33
CA THR A 199 -20.90 -12.72 15.14
C THR A 199 -20.73 -13.06 16.64
N GLY A 200 -19.82 -12.38 17.32
CA GLY A 200 -19.49 -12.65 18.71
C GLY A 200 -18.51 -13.82 18.94
N GLY A 201 -18.06 -14.49 17.88
CA GLY A 201 -17.09 -15.60 17.97
C GLY A 201 -15.61 -15.18 18.17
N GLY A 202 -15.32 -13.88 18.39
CA GLY A 202 -13.96 -13.40 18.62
C GLY A 202 -13.15 -13.15 17.35
N LYS A 203 -13.81 -12.94 16.21
CA LYS A 203 -13.22 -12.75 14.87
C LYS A 203 -12.08 -11.72 14.84
N THR A 204 -12.29 -10.53 15.42
CA THR A 204 -11.35 -9.40 15.37
C THR A 204 -9.99 -9.74 15.99
N VAL A 205 -9.98 -10.33 17.19
CA VAL A 205 -8.71 -10.68 17.85
C VAL A 205 -8.11 -11.96 17.24
N SER A 206 -8.92 -12.91 16.80
CA SER A 206 -8.41 -14.14 16.15
C SER A 206 -7.77 -13.84 14.79
N SER A 207 -8.35 -12.94 13.99
CA SER A 207 -7.75 -12.50 12.73
C SER A 207 -6.47 -11.69 12.93
N LEU A 208 -6.42 -10.82 13.96
CA LEU A 208 -5.19 -10.13 14.35
C LEU A 208 -4.11 -11.12 14.81
N ALA A 209 -4.50 -12.17 15.55
CA ALA A 209 -3.58 -13.22 16.02
C ALA A 209 -2.98 -14.01 14.85
N PHE A 210 -3.82 -14.39 13.87
CA PHE A 210 -3.32 -14.95 12.62
C PHE A 210 -2.33 -14.01 11.95
N ALA A 211 -2.73 -12.73 11.76
CA ALA A 211 -1.94 -11.77 11.00
C ALA A 211 -0.57 -11.51 11.62
N LEU A 212 -0.48 -11.30 12.93
CA LEU A 212 0.80 -11.07 13.60
C LEU A 212 1.67 -12.35 13.63
N ALA A 213 1.07 -13.51 13.90
CA ALA A 213 1.80 -14.78 13.84
C ALA A 213 2.37 -15.04 12.44
N HIS A 214 1.56 -14.78 11.40
CA HIS A 214 1.93 -14.99 10.01
C HIS A 214 2.99 -13.98 9.54
N ALA A 215 2.82 -12.71 9.91
CA ALA A 215 3.78 -11.68 9.57
C ALA A 215 5.17 -11.96 10.17
N VAL A 216 5.23 -12.42 11.42
CA VAL A 216 6.48 -12.83 12.07
C VAL A 216 7.08 -14.07 11.39
N ALA A 217 6.28 -15.11 11.13
CA ALA A 217 6.74 -16.36 10.54
C ALA A 217 7.29 -16.17 9.11
N HIS A 218 6.71 -15.25 8.34
CA HIS A 218 7.06 -15.00 6.95
C HIS A 218 7.89 -13.73 6.72
N ASN A 219 8.33 -13.08 7.79
CA ASN A 219 9.11 -11.83 7.73
C ASN A 219 8.40 -10.75 6.86
N LEU A 220 7.12 -10.54 7.15
CA LEU A 220 6.33 -9.47 6.54
C LEU A 220 6.47 -8.19 7.36
N SER A 221 6.19 -7.05 6.74
CA SER A 221 6.50 -5.73 7.30
C SER A 221 5.37 -5.14 8.15
N ARG A 222 4.10 -5.51 7.89
CA ARG A 222 2.95 -4.89 8.57
C ARG A 222 1.66 -5.69 8.47
N VAL A 223 0.67 -5.24 9.24
CA VAL A 223 -0.71 -5.73 9.21
C VAL A 223 -1.62 -4.57 8.82
N ILE A 224 -2.46 -4.76 7.80
CA ILE A 224 -3.46 -3.79 7.36
C ILE A 224 -4.84 -4.40 7.59
N TYR A 225 -5.66 -3.74 8.40
CA TYR A 225 -7.01 -4.17 8.74
C TYR A 225 -8.02 -3.27 8.05
N VAL A 226 -8.73 -3.83 7.09
CA VAL A 226 -9.67 -3.11 6.21
C VAL A 226 -11.10 -3.38 6.66
N ILE A 227 -11.82 -2.33 7.03
CA ILE A 227 -13.18 -2.37 7.58
C ILE A 227 -14.16 -1.71 6.61
N PRO A 228 -15.40 -2.20 6.46
CA PRO A 228 -16.34 -1.63 5.49
C PRO A 228 -16.88 -0.26 5.89
N TYR A 229 -17.08 -0.01 7.20
CA TYR A 229 -17.79 1.16 7.71
C TYR A 229 -16.97 1.94 8.75
N THR A 230 -17.05 3.27 8.68
CA THR A 230 -16.38 4.17 9.63
C THR A 230 -16.88 4.01 11.06
N SER A 231 -18.15 3.64 11.26
CA SER A 231 -18.75 3.50 12.62
C SER A 231 -18.15 2.39 13.50
N ILE A 232 -17.40 1.46 12.91
CA ILE A 232 -16.80 0.31 13.64
C ILE A 232 -15.27 0.47 13.73
N ILE A 233 -14.70 1.41 12.98
CA ILE A 233 -13.24 1.55 12.88
C ILE A 233 -12.64 1.97 14.21
N ASP A 234 -13.22 2.95 14.88
CA ASP A 234 -12.76 3.47 16.18
C ASP A 234 -12.67 2.34 17.21
N GLN A 235 -13.74 1.54 17.34
CA GLN A 235 -13.78 0.41 18.28
C GLN A 235 -12.70 -0.63 17.99
N THR A 236 -12.45 -0.92 16.71
CA THR A 236 -11.40 -1.88 16.31
C THR A 236 -10.02 -1.31 16.55
N ALA A 237 -9.80 -0.05 16.18
CA ALA A 237 -8.55 0.66 16.42
C ALA A 237 -8.24 0.76 17.92
N ASP A 238 -9.23 1.09 18.75
CA ASP A 238 -9.07 1.14 20.21
C ASP A 238 -8.75 -0.22 20.83
N THR A 239 -9.39 -1.28 20.32
CA THR A 239 -9.04 -2.65 20.72
C THR A 239 -7.58 -2.95 20.40
N PHE A 240 -7.12 -2.63 19.18
CA PHE A 240 -5.74 -2.87 18.81
C PHE A 240 -4.74 -2.00 19.57
N ARG A 241 -5.07 -0.72 19.82
CA ARG A 241 -4.27 0.18 20.65
C ARG A 241 -4.11 -0.33 22.08
N SER A 242 -5.19 -0.84 22.67
CA SER A 242 -5.15 -1.41 24.03
C SER A 242 -4.25 -2.64 24.15
N ILE A 243 -4.09 -3.39 23.07
CA ILE A 243 -3.26 -4.62 23.02
C ILE A 243 -1.81 -4.29 22.65
N LEU A 244 -1.61 -3.45 21.63
CA LEU A 244 -0.33 -3.27 20.95
C LEU A 244 0.41 -1.99 21.36
N GLY A 245 -0.29 -1.05 21.98
CA GLY A 245 0.18 0.32 22.26
C GLY A 245 -0.28 1.29 21.18
N ASP A 246 -0.70 2.49 21.63
CA ASP A 246 -1.28 3.52 20.78
C ASP A 246 -0.33 3.97 19.66
N GLU A 247 0.96 4.01 19.95
CA GLU A 247 2.03 4.42 19.04
C GLU A 247 2.22 3.49 17.83
N ASN A 248 1.76 2.24 17.91
CA ASN A 248 1.95 1.22 16.88
C ASN A 248 0.73 1.01 15.98
N VAL A 249 -0.38 1.69 16.27
CA VAL A 249 -1.64 1.54 15.53
C VAL A 249 -2.04 2.85 14.89
N LEU A 250 -2.00 2.86 13.56
CA LEU A 250 -2.50 3.95 12.75
C LEU A 250 -3.95 3.67 12.36
N GLU A 251 -4.84 4.60 12.67
CA GLU A 251 -6.18 4.64 12.13
C GLU A 251 -6.21 5.63 10.96
N HIS A 252 -6.75 5.23 9.79
CA HIS A 252 -6.78 6.10 8.61
C HIS A 252 -8.08 5.97 7.83
N HIS A 253 -8.94 6.96 7.95
CA HIS A 253 -10.19 7.12 7.20
C HIS A 253 -10.55 8.61 7.07
N SER A 254 -11.60 8.93 6.31
CA SER A 254 -11.98 10.31 6.02
C SER A 254 -12.43 11.15 7.24
N GLY A 255 -12.78 10.49 8.36
CA GLY A 255 -13.19 11.14 9.60
C GLY A 255 -12.08 11.21 10.66
N ALA A 256 -10.93 10.58 10.43
CA ALA A 256 -9.80 10.68 11.36
C ALA A 256 -9.13 12.05 11.20
N ASP A 257 -9.18 12.85 12.24
CA ASP A 257 -8.56 14.18 12.27
C ASP A 257 -7.26 14.13 13.08
N TYR A 258 -6.14 14.34 12.39
CA TYR A 258 -4.81 14.47 12.97
C TYR A 258 -4.30 15.91 12.86
N SER A 259 -5.18 16.89 12.61
CA SER A 259 -4.81 18.30 12.62
C SER A 259 -4.45 18.72 14.06
N ALA A 260 -3.22 19.18 14.23
CA ALA A 260 -2.80 19.78 15.49
C ALA A 260 -3.45 21.14 15.65
N SER A 261 -4.03 21.44 16.82
CA SER A 261 -4.39 22.81 17.18
C SER A 261 -3.12 23.67 17.36
N ASP A 262 -3.17 24.93 16.99
CA ASP A 262 -2.04 25.86 16.86
C ASP A 262 -1.15 26.03 18.14
N ASP A 263 -1.54 25.55 19.31
CA ASP A 263 -0.89 25.88 20.57
C ASP A 263 0.03 24.82 21.20
N ALA A 264 0.00 23.58 20.75
CA ALA A 264 1.02 22.57 21.08
C ALA A 264 0.89 21.40 20.10
N VAL A 265 1.81 21.29 19.14
CA VAL A 265 1.89 20.13 18.27
C VAL A 265 2.24 18.93 19.14
N ASP A 266 1.25 18.11 19.48
CA ASP A 266 1.50 16.80 20.10
C ASP A 266 2.35 15.99 19.09
N ALA A 267 3.60 15.72 19.45
CA ALA A 267 4.55 15.01 18.60
C ALA A 267 4.00 13.63 18.17
N ALA A 268 3.18 12.99 19.01
CA ALA A 268 2.53 11.72 18.71
C ALA A 268 1.45 11.89 17.64
N LEU A 269 0.63 12.94 17.74
CA LEU A 269 -0.41 13.26 16.77
C LEU A 269 0.21 13.63 15.42
N TYR A 270 1.25 14.45 15.43
CA TYR A 270 1.99 14.83 14.24
C TYR A 270 2.63 13.61 13.54
N ARG A 271 3.23 12.69 14.31
CA ARG A 271 3.77 11.43 13.76
C ARG A 271 2.68 10.58 13.10
N LYS A 272 1.49 10.48 13.69
CA LYS A 272 0.34 9.78 13.10
C LYS A 272 -0.12 10.46 11.81
N SER A 273 -0.17 11.79 11.77
CA SER A 273 -0.46 12.55 10.55
C SER A 273 0.49 12.19 9.42
N LEU A 274 1.81 12.18 9.67
CA LEU A 274 2.82 11.79 8.69
C LEU A 274 2.63 10.32 8.23
N ALA A 275 2.29 9.42 9.15
CA ALA A 275 2.06 8.02 8.82
C ALA A 275 0.83 7.79 7.94
N THR A 276 -0.19 8.68 7.96
CA THR A 276 -1.34 8.58 7.04
C THR A 276 -0.95 8.77 5.58
N GLU A 277 0.13 9.49 5.31
CA GLU A 277 0.57 9.82 3.96
C GLU A 277 1.08 8.59 3.21
N ASN A 278 1.88 7.75 3.86
CA ASN A 278 2.55 6.62 3.23
C ASN A 278 2.35 5.25 3.90
N TRP A 279 1.65 5.19 5.03
CA TRP A 279 1.38 3.96 5.77
C TRP A 279 2.64 3.23 6.23
N ASP A 280 3.60 3.93 6.79
CA ASP A 280 4.82 3.33 7.34
C ASP A 280 4.62 2.65 8.71
N ALA A 281 3.45 2.78 9.34
CA ALA A 281 3.11 2.15 10.61
C ALA A 281 3.01 0.61 10.52
N PRO A 282 3.31 -0.13 11.61
CA PRO A 282 3.27 -1.60 11.60
C PRO A 282 1.86 -2.19 11.60
N VAL A 283 0.88 -1.48 12.18
CA VAL A 283 -0.53 -1.89 12.17
C VAL A 283 -1.38 -0.72 11.70
N ILE A 284 -2.16 -0.93 10.65
CA ILE A 284 -3.02 0.07 10.04
C ILE A 284 -4.46 -0.42 10.09
N VAL A 285 -5.36 0.41 10.59
CA VAL A 285 -6.81 0.19 10.55
C VAL A 285 -7.41 1.23 9.61
N THR A 286 -8.07 0.78 8.55
CA THR A 286 -8.57 1.67 7.50
C THR A 286 -9.91 1.18 6.94
N THR A 287 -10.56 2.01 6.12
CA THR A 287 -11.79 1.63 5.42
C THR A 287 -11.52 0.98 4.07
N ALA A 288 -12.45 0.14 3.59
CA ALA A 288 -12.40 -0.42 2.24
C ALA A 288 -12.33 0.67 1.17
N VAL A 289 -13.06 1.78 1.36
CA VAL A 289 -13.03 2.93 0.46
C VAL A 289 -11.62 3.52 0.39
N GLN A 290 -11.02 3.84 1.54
CA GLN A 290 -9.67 4.42 1.60
C GLN A 290 -8.61 3.48 0.99
N PHE A 291 -8.73 2.16 1.24
CA PHE A 291 -7.82 1.16 0.70
C PHE A 291 -7.89 1.09 -0.82
N PHE A 292 -9.07 0.84 -1.39
CA PHE A 292 -9.22 0.68 -2.84
C PHE A 292 -9.10 1.98 -3.62
N GLU A 293 -9.58 3.12 -3.09
CA GLU A 293 -9.35 4.42 -3.73
C GLU A 293 -7.86 4.76 -3.81
N SER A 294 -7.06 4.40 -2.80
CA SER A 294 -5.61 4.58 -2.88
C SER A 294 -5.00 3.76 -4.00
N LEU A 295 -5.41 2.48 -4.16
CA LEU A 295 -4.90 1.59 -5.20
C LEU A 295 -5.22 2.08 -6.62
N TYR A 296 -6.39 2.71 -6.83
CA TYR A 296 -6.86 3.11 -8.16
C TYR A 296 -6.73 4.62 -8.43
N SER A 297 -6.32 5.42 -7.45
CA SER A 297 -6.06 6.85 -7.64
C SER A 297 -4.91 7.08 -8.62
N ASN A 298 -4.95 8.21 -9.32
CA ASN A 298 -3.81 8.73 -10.07
C ASN A 298 -3.06 9.86 -9.33
N ARG A 299 -3.60 10.34 -8.21
CA ARG A 299 -3.05 11.49 -7.47
C ARG A 299 -1.81 11.10 -6.66
N PRO A 300 -0.70 11.85 -6.73
CA PRO A 300 0.54 11.54 -6.00
C PRO A 300 0.30 11.31 -4.51
N SER A 301 -0.40 12.23 -3.83
CA SER A 301 -0.66 12.16 -2.39
C SER A 301 -1.44 10.90 -1.94
N ARG A 302 -2.31 10.35 -2.81
CA ARG A 302 -3.03 9.10 -2.51
C ARG A 302 -2.21 7.85 -2.82
N CYS A 303 -1.32 7.95 -3.81
CA CYS A 303 -0.51 6.81 -4.27
C CYS A 303 0.73 6.56 -3.39
N ARG A 304 1.21 7.52 -2.60
CA ARG A 304 2.41 7.40 -1.74
C ARG A 304 2.43 6.14 -0.87
N LYS A 305 1.28 5.62 -0.49
CA LYS A 305 1.14 4.48 0.44
C LYS A 305 1.13 3.10 -0.22
N LEU A 306 1.00 3.01 -1.56
CA LEU A 306 0.75 1.72 -2.24
C LEU A 306 1.90 0.74 -2.07
N HIS A 307 3.15 1.18 -2.21
CA HIS A 307 4.33 0.32 -2.06
C HIS A 307 4.42 -0.27 -0.64
N ASN A 308 3.82 0.39 0.36
CA ASN A 308 3.74 -0.07 1.74
C ASN A 308 2.61 -1.10 1.97
N ILE A 309 1.74 -1.36 1.00
CA ILE A 309 0.82 -2.50 1.02
C ILE A 309 1.57 -3.81 0.70
N ALA A 310 2.62 -3.74 -0.10
CA ALA A 310 3.45 -4.90 -0.37
C ALA A 310 4.07 -5.47 0.92
N ASN A 311 4.35 -6.78 0.90
CA ASN A 311 5.00 -7.47 2.02
C ASN A 311 4.21 -7.32 3.34
N SER A 312 2.89 -7.51 3.30
CA SER A 312 2.00 -7.34 4.45
C SER A 312 0.96 -8.46 4.59
N VAL A 313 0.30 -8.51 5.75
CA VAL A 313 -0.97 -9.24 5.90
C VAL A 313 -2.10 -8.24 5.80
N VAL A 314 -3.04 -8.46 4.89
CA VAL A 314 -4.23 -7.61 4.72
C VAL A 314 -5.47 -8.40 5.12
N ILE A 315 -6.18 -7.91 6.13
CA ILE A 315 -7.43 -8.50 6.61
C ILE A 315 -8.58 -7.64 6.09
N PHE A 316 -9.51 -8.24 5.35
CA PHE A 316 -10.75 -7.62 4.93
C PHE A 316 -11.87 -8.08 5.86
N ASP A 317 -12.25 -7.26 6.83
CA ASP A 317 -13.36 -7.58 7.73
C ASP A 317 -14.69 -7.36 7.02
N GLU A 318 -15.69 -8.20 7.36
CA GLU A 318 -17.00 -8.22 6.71
C GLU A 318 -16.89 -8.22 5.16
N ALA A 319 -16.06 -9.10 4.60
CA ALA A 319 -15.73 -9.14 3.16
C ALA A 319 -16.95 -9.24 2.24
N GLN A 320 -18.12 -9.71 2.74
CA GLN A 320 -19.39 -9.71 1.99
C GLN A 320 -19.92 -8.31 1.68
N THR A 321 -19.40 -7.28 2.33
CA THR A 321 -19.81 -5.88 2.12
C THR A 321 -18.98 -5.15 1.07
N LEU A 322 -18.03 -5.82 0.42
CA LEU A 322 -17.29 -5.26 -0.71
C LEU A 322 -18.28 -4.75 -1.77
N PRO A 323 -18.06 -3.53 -2.32
CA PRO A 323 -19.05 -2.86 -3.16
C PRO A 323 -19.30 -3.66 -4.45
N VAL A 324 -20.55 -4.10 -4.65
CA VAL A 324 -20.95 -4.97 -5.77
C VAL A 324 -20.61 -4.37 -7.13
N HIS A 325 -20.82 -3.06 -7.30
CA HIS A 325 -20.51 -2.33 -8.54
C HIS A 325 -19.02 -2.21 -8.86
N SER A 326 -18.16 -2.40 -7.87
CA SER A 326 -16.70 -2.37 -8.01
C SER A 326 -16.04 -3.68 -7.55
N LEU A 327 -16.81 -4.75 -7.46
CA LEU A 327 -16.34 -6.03 -6.91
C LEU A 327 -15.22 -6.64 -7.76
N LEU A 328 -15.33 -6.59 -9.09
CA LEU A 328 -14.31 -7.13 -9.98
C LEU A 328 -12.95 -6.44 -9.79
N PRO A 329 -12.84 -5.10 -9.86
CA PRO A 329 -11.59 -4.40 -9.55
C PRO A 329 -11.04 -4.72 -8.16
N CYS A 330 -11.91 -4.85 -7.13
CA CYS A 330 -11.45 -5.20 -5.78
C CYS A 330 -10.81 -6.61 -5.75
N VAL A 331 -11.45 -7.61 -6.35
CA VAL A 331 -10.94 -8.97 -6.43
C VAL A 331 -9.65 -9.05 -7.25
N GLU A 332 -9.57 -8.34 -8.37
CA GLU A 332 -8.37 -8.23 -9.19
C GLU A 332 -7.20 -7.61 -8.39
N ALA A 333 -7.45 -6.51 -7.67
CA ALA A 333 -6.42 -5.88 -6.84
C ALA A 333 -5.91 -6.82 -5.75
N ILE A 334 -6.80 -7.51 -5.03
CA ILE A 334 -6.42 -8.50 -4.01
C ILE A 334 -5.59 -9.61 -4.67
N GLY A 335 -6.05 -10.11 -5.83
CA GLY A 335 -5.34 -11.12 -6.61
C GLY A 335 -3.91 -10.70 -6.97
N GLN A 336 -3.73 -9.50 -7.49
CA GLN A 336 -2.41 -8.93 -7.85
C GLN A 336 -1.51 -8.78 -6.61
N LEU A 337 -2.04 -8.27 -5.50
CA LEU A 337 -1.29 -8.10 -4.25
C LEU A 337 -0.77 -9.44 -3.72
N VAL A 338 -1.60 -10.48 -3.73
CA VAL A 338 -1.21 -11.81 -3.24
C VAL A 338 -0.23 -12.50 -4.19
N GLN A 339 -0.47 -12.43 -5.52
CA GLN A 339 0.36 -13.13 -6.49
C GLN A 339 1.75 -12.51 -6.68
N SER A 340 1.84 -11.17 -6.62
CA SER A 340 3.02 -10.45 -7.11
C SER A 340 3.74 -9.61 -6.04
N TYR A 341 3.09 -9.31 -4.90
CA TYR A 341 3.62 -8.34 -3.93
C TYR A 341 3.78 -8.90 -2.51
N ARG A 342 3.86 -10.22 -2.37
CA ARG A 342 4.05 -10.91 -1.07
C ARG A 342 3.01 -10.50 -0.03
N VAL A 343 1.77 -10.31 -0.44
CA VAL A 343 0.66 -10.05 0.47
C VAL A 343 -0.01 -11.38 0.82
N THR A 344 -0.33 -11.58 2.09
CA THR A 344 -1.30 -12.59 2.51
C THR A 344 -2.62 -11.89 2.80
N ALA A 345 -3.68 -12.28 2.09
CA ALA A 345 -5.00 -11.71 2.28
C ALA A 345 -5.93 -12.65 3.04
N VAL A 346 -6.69 -12.11 3.99
CA VAL A 346 -7.70 -12.85 4.77
C VAL A 346 -9.05 -12.19 4.62
N LEU A 347 -10.02 -12.90 4.08
CA LEU A 347 -11.40 -12.45 3.93
C LEU A 347 -12.21 -12.93 5.14
N CYS A 348 -12.45 -12.03 6.09
CA CYS A 348 -13.23 -12.34 7.29
C CYS A 348 -14.72 -12.09 7.04
N THR A 349 -15.57 -13.02 7.46
CA THR A 349 -17.02 -12.92 7.25
C THR A 349 -17.79 -13.74 8.29
N ALA A 350 -19.03 -13.34 8.55
CA ALA A 350 -19.97 -14.17 9.33
C ALA A 350 -20.67 -15.24 8.46
N THR A 351 -20.75 -15.02 7.15
CA THR A 351 -21.36 -15.91 6.16
C THR A 351 -20.40 -16.04 4.98
N GLN A 352 -20.25 -17.24 4.41
CA GLN A 352 -19.35 -17.43 3.27
C GLN A 352 -19.81 -16.57 2.06
N PRO A 353 -19.04 -15.58 1.64
CA PRO A 353 -19.38 -14.84 0.42
C PRO A 353 -19.07 -15.72 -0.80
N ALA A 354 -19.89 -15.58 -1.85
CA ALA A 354 -19.68 -16.26 -3.13
C ALA A 354 -18.50 -15.63 -3.93
N LEU A 355 -17.37 -15.34 -3.27
CA LEU A 355 -16.19 -14.74 -3.89
C LEU A 355 -15.26 -15.76 -4.54
N GLN A 356 -15.33 -17.02 -4.09
CA GLN A 356 -14.46 -18.09 -4.62
C GLN A 356 -14.54 -18.25 -6.14
N PRO A 357 -15.72 -18.25 -6.80
CA PRO A 357 -15.78 -18.32 -8.26
C PRO A 357 -15.11 -17.12 -8.95
N LEU A 358 -15.21 -15.91 -8.37
CA LEU A 358 -14.60 -14.71 -8.92
C LEU A 358 -13.07 -14.79 -8.82
N PHE A 359 -12.51 -15.22 -7.69
CA PHE A 359 -11.07 -15.44 -7.56
C PHE A 359 -10.58 -16.55 -8.49
N ALA A 360 -11.33 -17.63 -8.66
CA ALA A 360 -10.98 -18.69 -9.60
C ALA A 360 -10.92 -18.20 -11.05
N GLN A 361 -11.77 -17.22 -11.42
CA GLN A 361 -11.80 -16.63 -12.74
C GLN A 361 -10.69 -15.57 -12.93
N LEU A 362 -10.54 -14.64 -11.98
CA LEU A 362 -9.67 -13.45 -12.11
C LEU A 362 -8.24 -13.71 -11.64
N ALA A 363 -8.05 -14.62 -10.72
CA ALA A 363 -6.75 -14.98 -10.16
C ALA A 363 -6.60 -16.51 -10.08
N PRO A 364 -6.63 -17.25 -11.20
CA PRO A 364 -6.73 -18.73 -11.24
C PRO A 364 -5.54 -19.45 -10.61
N ARG A 365 -4.44 -18.76 -10.35
CA ARG A 365 -3.27 -19.31 -9.65
C ARG A 365 -3.42 -19.30 -8.13
N LEU A 366 -4.45 -18.63 -7.59
CA LEU A 366 -4.71 -18.57 -6.16
C LEU A 366 -5.75 -19.61 -5.77
N SER A 367 -5.45 -20.38 -4.74
CA SER A 367 -6.44 -21.20 -4.02
C SER A 367 -6.87 -20.45 -2.76
N MET A 368 -8.17 -20.28 -2.56
CA MET A 368 -8.73 -19.71 -1.35
C MET A 368 -8.94 -20.83 -0.32
N GLN A 369 -8.38 -20.67 0.87
CA GLN A 369 -8.41 -21.70 1.92
C GLN A 369 -9.06 -21.15 3.20
N GLU A 370 -9.94 -21.95 3.81
CA GLU A 370 -10.55 -21.60 5.10
C GLU A 370 -9.56 -21.83 6.25
N LEU A 371 -9.42 -20.84 7.15
CA LEU A 371 -8.57 -20.94 8.34
C LEU A 371 -9.17 -21.85 9.42
N CYS A 372 -10.50 -21.84 9.54
CA CYS A 372 -11.25 -22.58 10.55
C CYS A 372 -12.37 -23.42 9.91
N PRO A 373 -12.08 -24.53 9.24
CA PRO A 373 -13.05 -25.27 8.42
C PRO A 373 -14.26 -25.83 9.18
N ASP A 374 -14.20 -26.02 10.50
CA ASP A 374 -15.24 -26.73 11.26
C ASP A 374 -16.07 -25.81 12.20
N THR A 375 -16.10 -24.49 11.93
CA THR A 375 -16.81 -23.53 12.82
C THR A 375 -18.26 -23.23 12.40
N SER A 376 -18.77 -23.88 11.36
CA SER A 376 -20.11 -23.69 10.79
C SER A 376 -21.20 -24.55 11.45
N SER A 377 -20.95 -25.22 12.58
CA SER A 377 -21.92 -26.01 13.36
C SER A 377 -22.22 -25.43 14.74
#